data_43cad0e9f243caee075123feb2257668
#
_entry.id   43cad0e9f243caee075123feb2257668
#
_cell.length_a   1.000
_cell.length_b   1.000
_cell.length_c   1.000
_cell.angle_alpha   90.00
_cell.angle_beta   90.00
_cell.angle_gamma   90.00
#
_symmetry.space_group_name_H-M   'P 1'
#
loop_
_entity.id
_entity.type
_entity.pdbx_description
1 polymer ?
#
loop_
_entity_poly.entity_id
_entity_poly.type
_entity_poly.pdbx_seq_one_letter_code
_entity_poly.pdbx_strand_id
1 'polypeptide(L)'
;MSTAIMKRKTFIILMAIMWTSAQQGSAQSKVLDDYIQSAFAQNQGLKQQHFQLDKSLYALQEAKSLFYPQVGLTGNYTKAGGGRTIDIPIGDLLNPAYSALNQLTNSSKFPQLENQSILLNPDNFYDVHLRTTLPLVNTEIWYAQKIRRENISLQQAGVNVYKRRLVRDIKTAYYQYYQAGKAVDIYNTARSQVQENIRVNTSFLTNGVTNSTALTRAKAELQRIEASITEAENKKRNAGAYFNFLLNRDLKSGIILDSTIFLSQEISSAPTGTSNVREELQQLSRQQKIADLTYRQSKSYLVPKLSTFLDLGSQDFNFKVNSQSRYYMWGVNLQWDLFAAGQRKYKAQQAAIDVSNIQAAYNEASLSFQLEQQTAENNYHTAVANFNSAHEQLQLSEKYYNDQSKVYKAGQLLYIELLDAQNQLTNARLQLSVAFAAVQTALADIERAQASYKL
;
A
#
# COMPACT_ATOMS: atom_id res chain seq x y z
N MET A 1 57.86 -14.72 32.23
CA MET A 1 56.43 -14.32 32.47
C MET A 1 56.07 -12.92 31.94
N SER A 2 57.01 -12.11 31.45
CA SER A 2 56.77 -10.72 30.99
C SER A 2 56.35 -10.56 29.52
N THR A 3 56.71 -11.47 28.64
CA THR A 3 56.47 -11.36 27.18
C THR A 3 55.07 -11.80 26.75
N ALA A 4 54.32 -12.57 27.55
CA ALA A 4 52.94 -13.01 27.26
C ALA A 4 51.88 -11.93 27.56
N ILE A 5 52.14 -11.04 28.53
CA ILE A 5 51.22 -9.96 28.94
C ILE A 5 51.28 -8.83 27.91
N MET A 6 52.44 -8.60 27.28
CA MET A 6 52.61 -7.53 26.29
C MET A 6 51.91 -7.90 24.93
N LYS A 7 51.91 -9.16 24.55
CA LYS A 7 51.18 -9.63 23.35
C LYS A 7 49.66 -9.61 23.52
N ARG A 8 49.14 -9.78 24.75
CA ARG A 8 47.71 -9.72 25.05
C ARG A 8 47.18 -8.28 25.04
N LYS A 9 47.96 -7.31 25.48
CA LYS A 9 47.58 -5.89 25.45
C LYS A 9 47.59 -5.30 24.04
N THR A 10 48.55 -5.69 23.18
CA THR A 10 48.58 -5.28 21.77
C THR A 10 47.45 -5.89 20.97
N PHE A 11 47.02 -7.14 21.25
CA PHE A 11 45.87 -7.77 20.58
C PHE A 11 44.53 -7.12 20.97
N ILE A 12 44.36 -6.70 22.20
CA ILE A 12 43.14 -5.99 22.69
C ILE A 12 43.08 -4.57 22.10
N ILE A 13 44.19 -3.88 21.92
CA ILE A 13 44.22 -2.54 21.29
C ILE A 13 43.95 -2.65 19.79
N LEU A 14 44.45 -3.67 19.08
CA LEU A 14 44.15 -3.92 17.70
C LEU A 14 42.66 -4.32 17.46
N MET A 15 42.07 -5.06 18.41
CA MET A 15 40.65 -5.42 18.36
C MET A 15 39.72 -4.23 18.66
N ALA A 16 40.14 -3.30 19.54
CA ALA A 16 39.45 -2.05 19.83
C ALA A 16 39.49 -1.06 18.66
N ILE A 17 40.60 -1.02 17.90
CA ILE A 17 40.74 -0.20 16.68
C ILE A 17 39.94 -0.76 15.52
N MET A 18 39.73 -2.09 15.41
CA MET A 18 38.86 -2.70 14.44
C MET A 18 37.35 -2.48 14.70
N TRP A 19 36.99 -2.21 15.96
CA TRP A 19 35.55 -1.96 16.28
C TRP A 19 35.14 -0.51 16.05
N THR A 20 36.06 0.44 15.92
CA THR A 20 35.74 1.85 15.64
C THR A 20 35.60 2.16 14.12
N SER A 21 35.98 1.23 13.23
CA SER A 21 35.88 1.42 11.79
C SER A 21 34.59 0.88 11.14
N ALA A 22 33.63 0.35 11.91
CA ALA A 22 32.39 -0.25 11.40
C ALA A 22 31.17 0.68 11.49
N GLN A 23 31.33 1.98 11.81
CA GLN A 23 30.24 2.98 11.78
C GLN A 23 30.47 4.06 10.71
N GLN A 24 30.79 3.67 9.49
CA GLN A 24 30.44 4.50 8.32
C GLN A 24 29.04 4.12 7.86
N GLY A 25 28.06 4.26 8.73
CA GLY A 25 26.68 4.42 8.33
C GLY A 25 26.56 5.79 7.66
N SER A 26 26.02 5.82 6.44
CA SER A 26 25.66 7.01 5.67
C SER A 26 25.27 8.14 6.61
N ALA A 27 25.93 9.30 6.50
CA ALA A 27 25.53 10.52 7.19
C ALA A 27 24.20 11.02 6.60
N GLN A 28 23.13 10.27 6.88
CA GLN A 28 21.78 10.70 6.55
C GLN A 28 21.41 11.83 7.49
N SER A 29 20.87 12.92 6.96
CA SER A 29 20.48 14.06 7.77
C SER A 29 19.49 13.62 8.85
N LYS A 30 19.83 13.86 10.11
CA LYS A 30 18.92 13.61 11.24
C LYS A 30 17.57 14.32 11.03
N VAL A 31 17.60 15.53 10.49
CA VAL A 31 16.39 16.32 10.18
C VAL A 31 15.49 15.60 9.19
N LEU A 32 16.07 15.01 8.14
CA LEU A 32 15.32 14.29 7.11
C LEU A 32 14.76 12.96 7.66
N ASP A 33 15.51 12.26 8.50
CA ASP A 33 15.02 11.05 9.17
C ASP A 33 13.87 11.35 10.13
N ASP A 34 13.93 12.45 10.90
CA ASP A 34 12.84 12.88 11.76
C ASP A 34 11.55 13.17 10.94
N TYR A 35 11.67 13.76 9.76
CA TYR A 35 10.55 13.93 8.85
C TYR A 35 9.99 12.61 8.34
N ILE A 36 10.84 11.65 7.98
CA ILE A 36 10.41 10.32 7.54
C ILE A 36 9.65 9.60 8.67
N GLN A 37 10.16 9.64 9.91
CA GLN A 37 9.48 9.03 11.06
C GLN A 37 8.13 9.71 11.35
N SER A 38 8.08 11.03 11.25
CA SER A 38 6.82 11.77 11.37
C SER A 38 5.81 11.36 10.29
N ALA A 39 6.25 11.16 9.05
CA ALA A 39 5.40 10.68 7.97
C ALA A 39 4.89 9.25 8.24
N PHE A 40 5.73 8.35 8.77
CA PHE A 40 5.27 7.01 9.15
C PHE A 40 4.16 7.03 10.19
N ALA A 41 4.17 8.01 11.09
CA ALA A 41 3.14 8.15 12.11
C ALA A 41 1.85 8.81 11.57
N GLN A 42 1.94 9.73 10.60
CA GLN A 42 0.85 10.62 10.27
C GLN A 42 0.28 10.46 8.85
N ASN A 43 1.04 9.90 7.89
CA ASN A 43 0.64 9.82 6.49
C ASN A 43 -0.66 9.02 6.30
N GLN A 44 -1.66 9.63 5.64
CA GLN A 44 -2.98 9.03 5.46
C GLN A 44 -2.96 7.82 4.53
N GLY A 45 -2.12 7.83 3.50
CA GLY A 45 -1.94 6.68 2.61
C GLY A 45 -1.38 5.47 3.34
N LEU A 46 -0.42 5.67 4.27
CA LEU A 46 0.11 4.60 5.10
C LEU A 46 -0.96 4.08 6.09
N LYS A 47 -1.79 4.95 6.67
CA LYS A 47 -2.93 4.53 7.49
C LYS A 47 -3.92 3.67 6.70
N GLN A 48 -4.19 4.01 5.43
CA GLN A 48 -5.04 3.17 4.57
C GLN A 48 -4.44 1.77 4.38
N GLN A 49 -3.11 1.64 4.21
CA GLN A 49 -2.45 0.33 4.13
C GLN A 49 -2.59 -0.46 5.43
N HIS A 50 -2.47 0.20 6.60
CA HIS A 50 -2.70 -0.44 7.89
C HIS A 50 -4.17 -0.90 8.04
N PHE A 51 -5.15 -0.13 7.62
CA PHE A 51 -6.55 -0.55 7.64
C PHE A 51 -6.82 -1.77 6.74
N GLN A 52 -6.13 -1.89 5.59
CA GLN A 52 -6.21 -3.11 4.76
C GLN A 52 -5.58 -4.33 5.47
N LEU A 53 -4.48 -4.12 6.19
CA LEU A 53 -3.88 -5.16 7.03
C LEU A 53 -4.84 -5.58 8.15
N ASP A 54 -5.43 -4.63 8.88
CA ASP A 54 -6.41 -4.90 9.95
C ASP A 54 -7.64 -5.64 9.41
N LYS A 55 -8.15 -5.23 8.24
CA LYS A 55 -9.23 -5.94 7.55
C LYS A 55 -8.86 -7.40 7.27
N SER A 56 -7.61 -7.67 6.89
CA SER A 56 -7.14 -9.05 6.64
C SER A 56 -7.05 -9.87 7.94
N LEU A 57 -6.73 -9.23 9.07
CA LEU A 57 -6.74 -9.87 10.39
C LEU A 57 -8.17 -10.30 10.79
N TYR A 58 -9.16 -9.41 10.62
CA TYR A 58 -10.56 -9.74 10.86
C TYR A 58 -11.09 -10.82 9.91
N ALA A 59 -10.69 -10.79 8.62
CA ALA A 59 -11.03 -11.84 7.67
C ALA A 59 -10.46 -13.23 8.06
N LEU A 60 -9.30 -13.27 8.73
CA LEU A 60 -8.80 -14.52 9.32
C LEU A 60 -9.64 -14.96 10.52
N GLN A 61 -10.07 -14.04 11.39
CA GLN A 61 -10.95 -14.37 12.51
C GLN A 61 -12.31 -14.87 12.02
N GLU A 62 -12.88 -14.24 11.00
CA GLU A 62 -14.08 -14.71 10.31
C GLU A 62 -13.90 -16.16 9.80
N ALA A 63 -12.79 -16.43 9.07
CA ALA A 63 -12.52 -17.78 8.58
C ALA A 63 -12.32 -18.81 9.71
N LYS A 64 -11.81 -18.41 10.86
CA LYS A 64 -11.72 -19.27 12.06
C LYS A 64 -13.08 -19.50 12.69
N SER A 65 -13.98 -18.51 12.69
CA SER A 65 -15.31 -18.64 13.28
C SER A 65 -16.16 -19.69 12.56
N LEU A 66 -15.88 -19.99 11.29
CA LEU A 66 -16.56 -21.04 10.54
C LEU A 66 -16.32 -22.46 11.09
N PHE A 67 -15.35 -22.66 11.97
CA PHE A 67 -15.13 -23.95 12.67
C PHE A 67 -15.99 -24.11 13.92
N TYR A 68 -16.64 -23.06 14.40
CA TYR A 68 -17.47 -23.06 15.59
C TYR A 68 -18.94 -23.31 15.25
N PRO A 69 -19.75 -23.73 16.24
CA PRO A 69 -21.17 -23.89 16.06
C PRO A 69 -21.84 -22.59 15.61
N GLN A 70 -22.71 -22.70 14.61
CA GLN A 70 -23.56 -21.60 14.16
C GLN A 70 -24.98 -21.86 14.65
N VAL A 71 -25.59 -20.88 15.30
CA VAL A 71 -26.94 -20.96 15.84
C VAL A 71 -27.83 -19.99 15.09
N GLY A 72 -28.93 -20.52 14.53
CA GLY A 72 -29.93 -19.74 13.79
C GLY A 72 -31.33 -20.08 14.26
N LEU A 73 -32.24 -19.11 14.32
CA LEU A 73 -33.66 -19.32 14.53
C LEU A 73 -34.35 -19.35 13.15
N THR A 74 -35.12 -20.43 12.91
CA THR A 74 -35.93 -20.58 11.70
C THR A 74 -37.39 -20.70 12.09
N GLY A 75 -38.24 -19.94 11.41
CA GLY A 75 -39.69 -20.03 11.61
C GLY A 75 -40.40 -20.15 10.26
N ASN A 76 -41.18 -21.18 10.08
CA ASN A 76 -41.98 -21.42 8.89
C ASN A 76 -43.47 -21.52 9.27
N TYR A 77 -44.32 -20.89 8.49
CA TYR A 77 -45.75 -21.09 8.54
C TYR A 77 -46.23 -21.49 7.15
N THR A 78 -47.00 -22.58 7.09
CA THR A 78 -47.52 -23.11 5.84
C THR A 78 -49.05 -23.14 5.88
N LYS A 79 -49.65 -22.50 4.90
CA LYS A 79 -51.07 -22.59 4.58
C LYS A 79 -51.24 -23.37 3.29
N ALA A 80 -51.97 -24.47 3.32
CA ALA A 80 -52.23 -25.31 2.16
C ALA A 80 -53.71 -25.61 2.05
N GLY A 81 -54.16 -25.90 0.81
CA GLY A 81 -55.54 -26.34 0.51
C GLY A 81 -55.53 -27.34 -0.61
N GLY A 82 -56.30 -28.43 -0.45
CA GLY A 82 -56.36 -29.53 -1.42
C GLY A 82 -55.07 -30.37 -1.47
N GLY A 83 -54.99 -31.31 -2.35
CA GLY A 83 -53.83 -32.20 -2.54
C GLY A 83 -54.17 -33.66 -2.13
N ARG A 84 -53.12 -34.43 -1.90
CA ARG A 84 -53.24 -35.86 -1.60
C ARG A 84 -53.79 -36.12 -0.18
N THR A 85 -54.77 -37.05 -0.11
CA THR A 85 -55.35 -37.51 1.16
C THR A 85 -55.00 -38.97 1.44
N ILE A 86 -55.00 -39.33 2.72
CA ILE A 86 -55.08 -40.73 3.16
C ILE A 86 -56.49 -40.96 3.64
N ASP A 87 -57.22 -41.87 2.95
CA ASP A 87 -58.55 -42.26 3.35
C ASP A 87 -58.44 -43.44 4.32
N ILE A 88 -58.96 -43.24 5.50
CA ILE A 88 -59.00 -44.27 6.56
C ILE A 88 -60.43 -44.78 6.59
N PRO A 89 -60.69 -45.99 6.09
CA PRO A 89 -62.05 -46.53 5.93
C PRO A 89 -62.62 -47.11 7.31
N ILE A 90 -62.60 -46.23 8.32
CA ILE A 90 -63.06 -46.63 9.68
C ILE A 90 -64.55 -47.11 9.67
N GLY A 91 -65.37 -46.38 8.89
CA GLY A 91 -66.76 -46.72 8.69
C GLY A 91 -66.92 -48.07 8.02
N ASP A 92 -66.23 -48.29 6.90
CA ASP A 92 -66.32 -49.56 6.17
C ASP A 92 -65.84 -50.77 6.95
N LEU A 93 -64.85 -50.56 7.84
CA LEU A 93 -64.33 -51.65 8.73
C LEU A 93 -65.21 -51.94 9.89
N LEU A 94 -65.82 -50.97 10.61
CA LEU A 94 -66.51 -51.14 11.86
C LEU A 94 -68.02 -51.17 11.70
N ASN A 95 -68.63 -50.52 10.68
CA ASN A 95 -70.08 -50.46 10.54
C ASN A 95 -70.74 -51.84 10.36
N PRO A 96 -70.15 -52.83 9.61
CA PRO A 96 -70.71 -54.17 9.56
C PRO A 96 -70.78 -54.82 10.91
N ALA A 97 -69.76 -54.70 11.73
CA ALA A 97 -69.76 -55.26 13.14
C ALA A 97 -70.72 -54.49 14.05
N TYR A 98 -70.81 -53.14 13.92
CA TYR A 98 -71.75 -52.32 14.69
C TYR A 98 -73.21 -52.64 14.33
N SER A 99 -73.47 -52.85 13.05
CA SER A 99 -74.81 -53.28 12.58
C SER A 99 -75.20 -54.66 13.12
N ALA A 100 -74.31 -55.66 13.10
CA ALA A 100 -74.53 -56.98 13.66
C ALA A 100 -74.77 -56.91 15.19
N LEU A 101 -73.96 -56.07 15.92
CA LEU A 101 -74.14 -55.86 17.35
C LEU A 101 -75.48 -55.18 17.68
N ASN A 102 -75.93 -54.23 16.95
CA ASN A 102 -77.22 -53.57 17.09
C ASN A 102 -78.37 -54.54 16.87
N GLN A 103 -78.25 -55.44 15.87
CA GLN A 103 -79.28 -56.52 15.64
C GLN A 103 -79.28 -57.53 16.78
N LEU A 104 -78.16 -58.00 17.24
CA LEU A 104 -78.07 -59.00 18.36
C LEU A 104 -78.53 -58.42 19.67
N THR A 105 -78.31 -57.16 19.98
CA THR A 105 -78.71 -56.49 21.23
C THR A 105 -80.10 -55.84 21.14
N ASN A 106 -80.74 -55.89 20.00
CA ASN A 106 -81.96 -55.17 19.70
C ASN A 106 -81.90 -53.67 20.09
N SER A 107 -80.79 -52.99 19.81
CA SER A 107 -80.49 -51.60 20.22
C SER A 107 -79.86 -50.81 19.14
N SER A 108 -79.76 -49.48 19.27
CA SER A 108 -79.03 -48.56 18.44
C SER A 108 -77.81 -47.93 19.14
N LYS A 109 -77.20 -48.65 20.05
CA LYS A 109 -76.11 -48.15 20.92
C LYS A 109 -74.78 -48.00 20.15
N PHE A 110 -74.61 -48.65 19.03
CA PHE A 110 -73.42 -48.63 18.21
C PHE A 110 -73.69 -47.77 16.98
N PRO A 111 -73.27 -46.47 16.95
CA PRO A 111 -73.50 -45.54 15.84
C PRO A 111 -72.69 -45.94 14.62
N GLN A 112 -73.24 -45.61 13.42
CA GLN A 112 -72.47 -45.76 12.21
C GLN A 112 -71.39 -44.69 12.14
N LEU A 113 -70.21 -45.07 11.75
CA LEU A 113 -69.03 -44.21 11.63
C LEU A 113 -68.83 -43.79 10.17
N GLU A 114 -68.39 -42.55 9.96
CA GLU A 114 -67.95 -42.09 8.67
C GLU A 114 -66.47 -42.42 8.41
N ASN A 115 -66.14 -42.70 7.17
CA ASN A 115 -64.74 -42.80 6.76
C ASN A 115 -64.03 -41.46 6.95
N GLN A 116 -62.77 -41.49 7.38
CA GLN A 116 -62.00 -40.29 7.60
C GLN A 116 -60.99 -40.08 6.47
N SER A 117 -60.90 -38.86 5.95
CA SER A 117 -59.92 -38.47 4.94
C SER A 117 -58.99 -37.45 5.57
N ILE A 118 -57.70 -37.79 5.68
CA ILE A 118 -56.67 -36.94 6.25
C ILE A 118 -55.87 -36.29 5.12
N LEU A 119 -55.87 -34.97 5.03
CA LEU A 119 -55.06 -34.20 4.11
C LEU A 119 -53.58 -34.30 4.52
N LEU A 120 -52.72 -34.72 3.55
CA LEU A 120 -51.28 -34.86 3.80
C LEU A 120 -50.53 -33.54 3.68
N ASN A 121 -51.05 -32.58 2.93
CA ASN A 121 -50.44 -31.28 2.87
C ASN A 121 -50.63 -30.53 4.20
N PRO A 122 -49.55 -29.93 4.76
CA PRO A 122 -49.64 -29.24 6.04
C PRO A 122 -50.42 -27.93 5.88
N ASP A 123 -51.71 -27.94 6.28
CA ASP A 123 -52.54 -26.74 6.33
C ASP A 123 -52.51 -26.14 7.73
N ASN A 124 -52.29 -24.81 7.80
CA ASN A 124 -52.20 -24.08 9.06
C ASN A 124 -51.15 -24.66 10.02
N PHE A 125 -50.01 -25.04 9.45
CA PHE A 125 -48.89 -25.68 10.12
C PHE A 125 -47.78 -24.68 10.38
N TYR A 126 -47.26 -24.64 11.61
CA TYR A 126 -46.08 -23.89 11.97
C TYR A 126 -44.94 -24.82 12.38
N ASP A 127 -43.70 -24.39 12.08
CA ASP A 127 -42.44 -24.98 12.56
C ASP A 127 -41.50 -23.86 12.95
N VAL A 128 -41.18 -23.75 14.23
CA VAL A 128 -40.23 -22.78 14.76
C VAL A 128 -39.16 -23.55 15.53
N HIS A 129 -37.90 -23.45 15.08
CA HIS A 129 -36.80 -24.16 15.72
C HIS A 129 -35.52 -23.36 15.76
N LEU A 130 -34.75 -23.59 16.83
CA LEU A 130 -33.37 -23.15 16.96
C LEU A 130 -32.46 -24.22 16.38
N ARG A 131 -31.80 -23.93 15.26
CA ARG A 131 -30.86 -24.84 14.62
C ARG A 131 -29.43 -24.49 14.97
N THR A 132 -28.72 -25.45 15.56
CA THR A 132 -27.28 -25.37 15.79
C THR A 132 -26.58 -26.28 14.80
N THR A 133 -25.67 -25.71 13.96
CA THR A 133 -24.92 -26.50 12.98
C THR A 133 -23.42 -26.41 13.29
N LEU A 134 -22.71 -27.54 13.23
CA LEU A 134 -21.26 -27.62 13.44
C LEU A 134 -20.61 -28.41 12.30
N PRO A 135 -19.69 -27.82 11.51
CA PRO A 135 -18.91 -28.57 10.54
C PRO A 135 -17.88 -29.45 11.27
N LEU A 136 -17.90 -30.76 11.00
CA LEU A 136 -16.94 -31.72 11.55
C LEU A 136 -15.76 -31.94 10.62
N VAL A 137 -16.03 -32.07 9.31
CA VAL A 137 -15.03 -32.18 8.25
C VAL A 137 -15.42 -31.24 7.11
N ASN A 138 -14.61 -30.20 6.88
CA ASN A 138 -14.79 -29.29 5.75
C ASN A 138 -13.45 -28.75 5.29
N THR A 139 -12.93 -29.31 4.21
CA THR A 139 -11.63 -28.93 3.64
C THR A 139 -11.63 -27.51 3.07
N GLU A 140 -12.79 -27.01 2.62
CA GLU A 140 -12.91 -25.64 2.09
C GLU A 140 -12.64 -24.60 3.20
N ILE A 141 -13.19 -24.79 4.40
CA ILE A 141 -12.95 -23.93 5.56
C ILE A 141 -11.49 -23.97 5.96
N TRP A 142 -10.89 -25.17 5.97
CA TRP A 142 -9.48 -25.34 6.33
C TRP A 142 -8.52 -24.63 5.36
N TYR A 143 -8.76 -24.75 4.03
CA TYR A 143 -7.97 -24.02 3.04
C TYR A 143 -8.26 -22.52 3.08
N ALA A 144 -9.52 -22.10 3.25
CA ALA A 144 -9.89 -20.70 3.40
C ALA A 144 -9.13 -20.04 4.56
N GLN A 145 -9.04 -20.69 5.73
CA GLN A 145 -8.24 -20.20 6.85
C GLN A 145 -6.75 -20.04 6.49
N LYS A 146 -6.15 -21.02 5.79
CA LYS A 146 -4.76 -20.94 5.35
C LYS A 146 -4.53 -19.80 4.37
N ILE A 147 -5.40 -19.62 3.39
CA ILE A 147 -5.37 -18.54 2.41
C ILE A 147 -5.47 -17.18 3.13
N ARG A 148 -6.39 -17.02 4.09
CA ARG A 148 -6.52 -15.79 4.87
C ARG A 148 -5.27 -15.48 5.70
N ARG A 149 -4.58 -16.51 6.22
CA ARG A 149 -3.30 -16.33 6.93
C ARG A 149 -2.20 -15.81 6.01
N GLU A 150 -2.04 -16.37 4.81
CA GLU A 150 -1.05 -15.87 3.83
C GLU A 150 -1.40 -14.47 3.34
N ASN A 151 -2.70 -14.13 3.28
CA ASN A 151 -3.16 -12.79 2.89
C ASN A 151 -2.69 -11.71 3.88
N ILE A 152 -2.60 -12.01 5.20
CA ILE A 152 -2.02 -11.09 6.18
C ILE A 152 -0.56 -10.79 5.84
N SER A 153 0.23 -11.83 5.53
CA SER A 153 1.64 -11.66 5.14
C SER A 153 1.78 -10.87 3.83
N LEU A 154 0.85 -11.04 2.89
CA LEU A 154 0.75 -10.26 1.66
C LEU A 154 0.50 -8.78 1.96
N GLN A 155 -0.48 -8.47 2.81
CA GLN A 155 -0.81 -7.09 3.17
C GLN A 155 0.33 -6.43 3.98
N GLN A 156 0.99 -7.17 4.87
CA GLN A 156 2.16 -6.67 5.59
C GLN A 156 3.29 -6.28 4.65
N ALA A 157 3.58 -7.11 3.64
CA ALA A 157 4.55 -6.75 2.59
C ALA A 157 4.10 -5.49 1.82
N GLY A 158 2.79 -5.34 1.56
CA GLY A 158 2.21 -4.14 0.94
C GLY A 158 2.43 -2.86 1.75
N VAL A 159 2.29 -2.94 3.08
CA VAL A 159 2.62 -1.83 3.98
C VAL A 159 4.09 -1.42 3.81
N ASN A 160 5.01 -2.38 3.75
CA ASN A 160 6.45 -2.11 3.61
C ASN A 160 6.79 -1.53 2.22
N VAL A 161 6.17 -2.03 1.14
CA VAL A 161 6.27 -1.43 -0.20
C VAL A 161 5.87 0.04 -0.19
N TYR A 162 4.73 0.35 0.45
CA TYR A 162 4.27 1.73 0.58
C TYR A 162 5.24 2.60 1.37
N LYS A 163 5.77 2.10 2.50
CA LYS A 163 6.78 2.82 3.30
C LYS A 163 8.02 3.15 2.49
N ARG A 164 8.57 2.21 1.72
CA ARG A 164 9.75 2.48 0.86
C ARG A 164 9.48 3.55 -0.17
N ARG A 165 8.31 3.47 -0.83
CA ARG A 165 7.90 4.51 -1.78
C ARG A 165 7.79 5.87 -1.09
N LEU A 166 7.17 5.92 0.09
CA LEU A 166 7.00 7.15 0.86
C LEU A 166 8.35 7.77 1.25
N VAL A 167 9.33 6.96 1.69
CA VAL A 167 10.70 7.42 1.99
C VAL A 167 11.33 8.08 0.77
N ARG A 168 11.29 7.42 -0.37
CA ARG A 168 11.81 7.95 -1.64
C ARG A 168 11.13 9.28 -2.01
N ASP A 169 9.81 9.33 -1.94
CA ASP A 169 9.02 10.51 -2.31
C ASP A 169 9.31 11.70 -1.37
N ILE A 170 9.47 11.45 -0.05
CA ILE A 170 9.84 12.46 0.93
C ILE A 170 11.24 13.01 0.64
N LYS A 171 12.24 12.14 0.41
CA LYS A 171 13.60 12.56 0.09
C LYS A 171 13.62 13.41 -1.17
N THR A 172 12.97 12.97 -2.23
CA THR A 172 12.86 13.71 -3.49
C THR A 172 12.20 15.08 -3.27
N ALA A 173 11.08 15.14 -2.57
CA ALA A 173 10.37 16.38 -2.29
C ALA A 173 11.21 17.36 -1.44
N TYR A 174 11.98 16.85 -0.49
CA TYR A 174 12.88 17.63 0.34
C TYR A 174 13.97 18.34 -0.48
N TYR A 175 14.62 17.63 -1.38
CA TYR A 175 15.66 18.19 -2.23
C TYR A 175 15.09 19.10 -3.33
N GLN A 176 13.87 18.83 -3.81
CA GLN A 176 13.16 19.76 -4.71
C GLN A 176 12.81 21.09 -4.01
N TYR A 177 12.38 21.03 -2.74
CA TYR A 177 12.14 22.23 -1.95
C TYR A 177 13.43 23.03 -1.72
N TYR A 178 14.55 22.37 -1.42
CA TYR A 178 15.86 23.00 -1.32
C TYR A 178 16.25 23.69 -2.63
N GLN A 179 16.17 22.99 -3.75
CA GLN A 179 16.48 23.53 -5.09
C GLN A 179 15.65 24.79 -5.40
N ALA A 180 14.34 24.74 -5.14
CA ALA A 180 13.45 25.87 -5.34
C ALA A 180 13.81 27.05 -4.43
N GLY A 181 14.22 26.80 -3.20
CA GLY A 181 14.73 27.81 -2.26
C GLY A 181 16.00 28.48 -2.79
N LYS A 182 16.96 27.69 -3.27
CA LYS A 182 18.22 28.19 -3.87
C LYS A 182 17.97 29.04 -5.11
N ALA A 183 16.99 28.67 -5.94
CA ALA A 183 16.63 29.50 -7.09
C ALA A 183 16.15 30.90 -6.69
N VAL A 184 15.37 31.04 -5.61
CA VAL A 184 14.99 32.35 -5.06
C VAL A 184 16.21 33.14 -4.61
N ASP A 185 17.16 32.54 -3.89
CA ASP A 185 18.36 33.19 -3.41
C ASP A 185 19.25 33.67 -4.59
N ILE A 186 19.39 32.84 -5.63
CA ILE A 186 20.18 33.13 -6.83
C ILE A 186 19.58 34.33 -7.58
N TYR A 187 18.24 34.33 -7.80
CA TYR A 187 17.62 35.48 -8.49
C TYR A 187 17.63 36.75 -7.65
N ASN A 188 17.53 36.68 -6.32
CA ASN A 188 17.69 37.82 -5.43
C ASN A 188 19.12 38.41 -5.54
N THR A 189 20.13 37.54 -5.63
CA THR A 189 21.52 37.97 -5.90
C THR A 189 21.66 38.64 -7.26
N ALA A 190 21.07 38.03 -8.31
CA ALA A 190 21.06 38.62 -9.65
C ALA A 190 20.33 39.97 -9.68
N ARG A 191 19.22 40.15 -8.95
CA ARG A 191 18.53 41.42 -8.78
C ARG A 191 19.45 42.49 -8.24
N SER A 192 20.19 42.19 -7.15
CA SER A 192 21.13 43.14 -6.55
C SER A 192 22.24 43.53 -7.51
N GLN A 193 22.74 42.57 -8.29
CA GLN A 193 23.74 42.85 -9.35
C GLN A 193 23.19 43.77 -10.45
N VAL A 194 21.97 43.53 -10.93
CA VAL A 194 21.34 44.39 -11.96
C VAL A 194 21.04 45.77 -11.41
N GLN A 195 20.63 45.91 -10.15
CA GLN A 195 20.43 47.20 -9.51
C GLN A 195 21.73 48.01 -9.44
N GLU A 196 22.85 47.36 -9.11
CA GLU A 196 24.16 47.99 -9.18
C GLU A 196 24.53 48.39 -10.63
N ASN A 197 24.24 47.52 -11.60
CA ASN A 197 24.45 47.86 -13.01
C ASN A 197 23.62 49.07 -13.48
N ILE A 198 22.37 49.20 -13.00
CA ILE A 198 21.54 50.40 -13.27
C ILE A 198 22.20 51.64 -12.67
N ARG A 199 22.72 51.59 -11.43
CA ARG A 199 23.43 52.69 -10.79
C ARG A 199 24.66 53.12 -11.60
N VAL A 200 25.49 52.17 -12.03
CA VAL A 200 26.69 52.43 -12.85
C VAL A 200 26.31 53.02 -14.20
N ASN A 201 25.32 52.45 -14.92
CA ASN A 201 24.84 52.95 -16.19
C ASN A 201 24.25 54.37 -16.08
N THR A 202 23.58 54.69 -14.99
CA THR A 202 23.04 56.02 -14.71
C THR A 202 24.21 57.00 -14.57
N SER A 203 25.25 56.65 -13.81
CA SER A 203 26.45 57.47 -13.66
C SER A 203 27.18 57.69 -15.01
N PHE A 204 27.35 56.64 -15.79
CA PHE A 204 27.99 56.71 -17.12
C PHE A 204 27.20 57.59 -18.09
N LEU A 205 25.85 57.50 -18.08
CA LEU A 205 24.98 58.35 -18.89
C LEU A 205 25.11 59.85 -18.49
N THR A 206 25.09 60.13 -17.18
CA THR A 206 25.20 61.49 -16.65
C THR A 206 26.56 62.13 -17.01
N ASN A 207 27.62 61.33 -17.02
CA ASN A 207 28.97 61.79 -17.35
C ASN A 207 29.30 61.67 -18.87
N GLY A 208 28.34 61.34 -19.74
CA GLY A 208 28.52 61.30 -21.19
C GLY A 208 29.37 60.10 -21.69
N VAL A 209 29.60 59.06 -20.82
CA VAL A 209 30.43 57.90 -21.18
C VAL A 209 29.68 56.92 -22.03
N THR A 210 28.32 56.80 -21.83
CA THR A 210 27.47 55.85 -22.56
C THR A 210 26.16 56.51 -23.01
N ASN A 211 25.41 55.81 -23.88
CA ASN A 211 24.08 56.25 -24.32
C ASN A 211 22.96 55.68 -23.43
N SER A 212 21.72 56.12 -23.61
CA SER A 212 20.56 55.71 -22.85
C SER A 212 20.18 54.22 -23.04
N THR A 213 20.67 53.58 -24.13
CA THR A 213 20.35 52.19 -24.49
C THR A 213 20.81 51.19 -23.40
N ALA A 214 22.02 51.41 -22.85
CA ALA A 214 22.57 50.57 -21.78
C ALA A 214 21.70 50.61 -20.51
N LEU A 215 21.24 51.81 -20.12
CA LEU A 215 20.36 52.01 -18.97
C LEU A 215 18.96 51.38 -19.21
N THR A 216 18.39 51.58 -20.41
CA THR A 216 17.10 50.98 -20.78
C THR A 216 17.16 49.46 -20.71
N ARG A 217 18.26 48.86 -21.23
CA ARG A 217 18.47 47.40 -21.19
C ARG A 217 18.66 46.88 -19.79
N ALA A 218 19.37 47.59 -18.91
CA ALA A 218 19.49 47.22 -17.50
C ALA A 218 18.16 47.26 -16.75
N LYS A 219 17.31 48.26 -17.04
CA LYS A 219 15.95 48.32 -16.47
C LYS A 219 15.06 47.20 -16.98
N ALA A 220 15.12 46.82 -18.25
CA ALA A 220 14.39 45.68 -18.80
C ALA A 220 14.83 44.39 -18.17
N GLU A 221 16.13 44.20 -17.94
CA GLU A 221 16.67 43.03 -17.25
C GLU A 221 16.17 42.92 -15.78
N LEU A 222 16.07 44.07 -15.08
CA LEU A 222 15.50 44.07 -13.74
C LEU A 222 14.06 43.53 -13.74
N GLN A 223 13.21 43.98 -14.67
CA GLN A 223 11.82 43.47 -14.76
C GLN A 223 11.77 41.95 -15.05
N ARG A 224 12.68 41.45 -15.90
CA ARG A 224 12.81 40.01 -16.19
C ARG A 224 13.17 39.21 -14.93
N ILE A 225 14.14 39.71 -14.14
CA ILE A 225 14.58 39.06 -12.92
C ILE A 225 13.46 39.09 -11.84
N GLU A 226 12.72 40.19 -11.69
CA GLU A 226 11.58 40.29 -10.77
C GLU A 226 10.48 39.28 -11.10
N ALA A 227 10.18 39.11 -12.39
CA ALA A 227 9.26 38.02 -12.83
C ALA A 227 9.82 36.64 -12.48
N SER A 228 11.13 36.39 -12.70
CA SER A 228 11.76 35.10 -12.32
C SER A 228 11.79 34.85 -10.82
N ILE A 229 11.92 35.89 -9.98
CA ILE A 229 11.81 35.79 -8.52
C ILE A 229 10.40 35.32 -8.14
N THR A 230 9.36 35.94 -8.69
CA THR A 230 7.97 35.58 -8.43
C THR A 230 7.70 34.13 -8.84
N GLU A 231 8.20 33.69 -9.97
CA GLU A 231 8.08 32.30 -10.43
C GLU A 231 8.82 31.35 -9.48
N ALA A 232 10.05 31.64 -9.07
CA ALA A 232 10.84 30.82 -8.16
C ALA A 232 10.19 30.72 -6.77
N GLU A 233 9.63 31.82 -6.25
CA GLU A 233 8.88 31.81 -4.98
C GLU A 233 7.64 30.94 -5.05
N ASN A 234 6.90 30.97 -6.16
CA ASN A 234 5.75 30.11 -6.38
C ASN A 234 6.17 28.63 -6.46
N LYS A 235 7.24 28.31 -7.18
CA LYS A 235 7.82 26.95 -7.24
C LYS A 235 8.23 26.46 -5.85
N LYS A 236 8.88 27.33 -5.04
CA LYS A 236 9.25 27.01 -3.65
C LYS A 236 8.01 26.73 -2.80
N ARG A 237 6.96 27.57 -2.90
CA ARG A 237 5.69 27.36 -2.18
C ARG A 237 5.05 26.04 -2.57
N ASN A 238 4.99 25.72 -3.85
CA ASN A 238 4.40 24.47 -4.34
C ASN A 238 5.20 23.24 -3.89
N ALA A 239 6.53 23.28 -3.96
CA ALA A 239 7.40 22.22 -3.48
C ALA A 239 7.24 22.00 -1.96
N GLY A 240 7.14 23.10 -1.18
CA GLY A 240 6.89 23.04 0.25
C GLY A 240 5.51 22.45 0.58
N ALA A 241 4.47 22.85 -0.16
CA ALA A 241 3.13 22.31 0.01
C ALA A 241 3.09 20.81 -0.29
N TYR A 242 3.76 20.35 -1.35
CA TYR A 242 3.85 18.92 -1.66
C TYR A 242 4.61 18.13 -0.59
N PHE A 243 5.74 18.64 -0.10
CA PHE A 243 6.47 18.03 1.00
C PHE A 243 5.60 17.92 2.26
N ASN A 244 4.89 18.98 2.63
CA ASN A 244 3.98 18.99 3.77
C ASN A 244 2.80 18.03 3.59
N PHE A 245 2.27 17.89 2.36
CA PHE A 245 1.24 16.90 2.03
C PHE A 245 1.72 15.46 2.31
N LEU A 246 2.94 15.11 1.92
CA LEU A 246 3.51 13.78 2.20
C LEU A 246 3.60 13.50 3.71
N LEU A 247 3.85 14.53 4.51
CA LEU A 247 3.91 14.45 5.98
C LEU A 247 2.53 14.54 6.66
N ASN A 248 1.47 14.79 5.88
CA ASN A 248 0.11 15.03 6.40
C ASN A 248 0.05 16.14 7.45
N ARG A 249 0.67 17.28 7.18
CA ARG A 249 0.61 18.48 8.02
C ARG A 249 0.09 19.68 7.22
N ASP A 250 -0.14 20.81 7.88
CA ASP A 250 -0.60 22.01 7.19
C ASP A 250 0.34 22.35 6.02
N LEU A 251 -0.22 22.64 4.83
CA LEU A 251 0.53 22.86 3.59
C LEU A 251 1.50 24.05 3.64
N LYS A 252 1.26 25.00 4.56
CA LYS A 252 2.08 26.19 4.77
C LYS A 252 3.09 26.06 5.92
N SER A 253 3.15 24.88 6.57
CA SER A 253 4.11 24.63 7.65
C SER A 253 5.54 24.88 7.21
N GLY A 254 6.34 25.48 8.09
CA GLY A 254 7.77 25.71 7.86
C GLY A 254 8.53 24.40 7.67
N ILE A 255 9.52 24.43 6.77
CA ILE A 255 10.41 23.29 6.52
C ILE A 255 11.83 23.68 6.93
N ILE A 256 12.40 22.88 7.81
CA ILE A 256 13.78 23.05 8.26
C ILE A 256 14.67 22.27 7.31
N LEU A 257 15.66 22.98 6.75
CA LEU A 257 16.69 22.37 5.90
C LEU A 257 17.95 22.14 6.74
N ASP A 258 18.58 21.00 6.56
CA ASP A 258 19.85 20.69 7.20
C ASP A 258 20.98 21.46 6.52
N SER A 259 21.48 22.50 7.20
CA SER A 259 22.53 23.36 6.65
C SER A 259 23.86 22.62 6.41
N THR A 260 24.13 21.53 7.14
CA THR A 260 25.42 20.83 7.04
C THR A 260 25.59 20.12 5.71
N ILE A 261 24.55 19.44 5.21
CA ILE A 261 24.56 18.76 3.91
C ILE A 261 24.69 19.75 2.75
N PHE A 262 24.09 20.93 2.91
CA PHE A 262 24.04 21.93 1.85
C PHE A 262 25.26 22.84 1.80
N LEU A 263 26.03 22.91 2.88
CA LEU A 263 27.28 23.68 2.93
C LEU A 263 28.47 22.89 2.38
N SER A 264 28.53 21.58 2.67
CA SER A 264 29.62 20.73 2.18
C SER A 264 29.50 20.38 0.70
N GLN A 265 28.25 20.32 0.16
CA GLN A 265 27.93 19.79 -1.17
C GLN A 265 28.66 18.47 -1.46
N GLU A 266 29.01 17.73 -0.40
CA GLU A 266 29.65 16.42 -0.54
C GLU A 266 28.67 15.42 -1.13
N ILE A 267 29.10 14.77 -2.19
CA ILE A 267 28.36 13.69 -2.83
C ILE A 267 28.62 12.42 -2.02
N SER A 268 27.59 11.92 -1.34
CA SER A 268 27.68 10.61 -0.72
C SER A 268 27.88 9.54 -1.80
N SER A 269 28.82 8.63 -1.60
CA SER A 269 28.98 7.48 -2.49
C SER A 269 27.72 6.63 -2.51
N ALA A 270 27.39 6.08 -3.68
CA ALA A 270 26.25 5.16 -3.79
C ALA A 270 26.42 3.98 -2.80
N PRO A 271 25.34 3.54 -2.15
CA PRO A 271 25.40 2.38 -1.28
C PRO A 271 25.87 1.17 -2.07
N THR A 272 27.04 0.61 -1.74
CA THR A 272 27.53 -0.65 -2.29
C THR A 272 26.96 -1.79 -1.47
N GLY A 273 25.68 -2.09 -1.61
CA GLY A 273 25.01 -3.16 -0.88
C GLY A 273 24.46 -4.22 -1.81
N THR A 274 24.53 -5.48 -1.37
CA THR A 274 23.72 -6.55 -1.97
C THR A 274 22.25 -6.19 -1.79
N SER A 275 21.50 -6.18 -2.90
CA SER A 275 20.05 -5.96 -2.89
C SER A 275 19.38 -6.88 -1.86
N ASN A 276 18.75 -6.32 -0.87
CA ASN A 276 17.84 -7.06 -0.01
C ASN A 276 16.66 -7.54 -0.87
N VAL A 277 16.02 -8.62 -0.45
CA VAL A 277 14.82 -9.10 -1.16
C VAL A 277 13.75 -8.04 -1.07
N ARG A 278 13.40 -7.44 -2.21
CA ARG A 278 12.38 -6.38 -2.28
C ARG A 278 11.03 -6.89 -1.78
N GLU A 279 10.32 -6.02 -1.10
CA GLU A 279 9.01 -6.34 -0.53
C GLU A 279 7.97 -6.66 -1.60
N GLU A 280 8.10 -6.13 -2.81
CA GLU A 280 7.25 -6.47 -3.96
C GLU A 280 7.43 -7.93 -4.38
N LEU A 281 8.68 -8.46 -4.37
CA LEU A 281 8.93 -9.89 -4.61
C LEU A 281 8.37 -10.75 -3.46
N GLN A 282 8.42 -10.26 -2.22
CA GLN A 282 7.77 -10.94 -1.10
C GLN A 282 6.25 -10.99 -1.29
N GLN A 283 5.61 -9.91 -1.76
CA GLN A 283 4.19 -9.91 -2.10
C GLN A 283 3.86 -10.98 -3.14
N LEU A 284 4.60 -11.02 -4.24
CA LEU A 284 4.39 -12.01 -5.32
C LEU A 284 4.62 -13.45 -4.82
N SER A 285 5.63 -13.68 -3.97
CA SER A 285 5.85 -14.98 -3.32
C SER A 285 4.66 -15.39 -2.42
N ARG A 286 4.02 -14.44 -1.71
CA ARG A 286 2.81 -14.72 -0.93
C ARG A 286 1.60 -14.97 -1.82
N GLN A 287 1.45 -14.24 -2.92
CA GLN A 287 0.42 -14.51 -3.91
C GLN A 287 0.58 -15.91 -4.54
N GLN A 288 1.80 -16.34 -4.81
CA GLN A 288 2.08 -17.69 -5.30
C GLN A 288 1.62 -18.77 -4.30
N LYS A 289 1.91 -18.58 -3.00
CA LYS A 289 1.41 -19.49 -1.95
C LYS A 289 -0.10 -19.51 -1.87
N ILE A 290 -0.75 -18.36 -1.99
CA ILE A 290 -2.23 -18.26 -2.02
C ILE A 290 -2.78 -19.03 -3.23
N ALA A 291 -2.20 -18.86 -4.41
CA ALA A 291 -2.62 -19.58 -5.61
C ALA A 291 -2.43 -21.10 -5.48
N ASP A 292 -1.30 -21.56 -4.92
CA ASP A 292 -1.06 -22.99 -4.65
C ASP A 292 -2.09 -23.55 -3.65
N LEU A 293 -2.38 -22.82 -2.58
CA LEU A 293 -3.43 -23.21 -1.62
C LEU A 293 -4.81 -23.27 -2.29
N THR A 294 -5.14 -22.32 -3.17
CA THR A 294 -6.39 -22.29 -3.95
C THR A 294 -6.47 -23.48 -4.91
N TYR A 295 -5.35 -23.81 -5.56
CA TYR A 295 -5.27 -25.00 -6.41
C TYR A 295 -5.49 -26.29 -5.59
N ARG A 296 -4.85 -26.42 -4.43
CA ARG A 296 -5.08 -27.58 -3.52
C ARG A 296 -6.52 -27.60 -3.01
N GLN A 297 -7.11 -26.45 -2.69
CA GLN A 297 -8.51 -26.33 -2.32
C GLN A 297 -9.43 -26.84 -3.45
N SER A 298 -9.14 -26.46 -4.70
CA SER A 298 -9.93 -26.91 -5.84
C SER A 298 -9.89 -28.42 -6.06
N LYS A 299 -8.84 -29.12 -5.59
CA LYS A 299 -8.72 -30.58 -5.61
C LYS A 299 -9.34 -31.26 -4.40
N SER A 300 -9.66 -30.54 -3.34
CA SER A 300 -10.14 -31.12 -2.09
C SER A 300 -11.61 -31.61 -2.13
N TYR A 301 -12.29 -31.49 -3.28
CA TYR A 301 -13.63 -32.02 -3.51
C TYR A 301 -13.74 -33.55 -3.37
N LEU A 302 -12.59 -34.25 -3.42
CA LEU A 302 -12.55 -35.70 -3.20
C LEU A 302 -12.81 -36.07 -1.73
N VAL A 303 -12.72 -35.11 -0.81
CA VAL A 303 -13.05 -35.32 0.61
C VAL A 303 -14.49 -34.91 0.86
N PRO A 304 -15.34 -35.81 1.36
CA PRO A 304 -16.72 -35.48 1.70
C PRO A 304 -16.78 -34.44 2.82
N LYS A 305 -17.81 -33.60 2.79
CA LYS A 305 -18.15 -32.68 3.89
C LYS A 305 -19.04 -33.39 4.91
N LEU A 306 -18.69 -33.28 6.19
CA LEU A 306 -19.41 -33.81 7.29
C LEU A 306 -19.79 -32.68 8.25
N SER A 307 -21.05 -32.60 8.59
CA SER A 307 -21.57 -31.69 9.62
C SER A 307 -22.56 -32.36 10.54
N THR A 308 -22.70 -31.85 11.74
CA THR A 308 -23.76 -32.22 12.64
C THR A 308 -24.69 -31.06 12.91
N PHE A 309 -25.93 -31.35 13.21
CA PHE A 309 -26.92 -30.35 13.59
C PHE A 309 -27.75 -30.80 14.78
N LEU A 310 -28.27 -29.85 15.51
CA LEU A 310 -29.22 -30.01 16.59
C LEU A 310 -30.33 -28.96 16.43
N ASP A 311 -31.55 -29.41 16.24
CA ASP A 311 -32.76 -28.59 16.23
C ASP A 311 -33.50 -28.76 17.56
N LEU A 312 -33.86 -27.63 18.15
CA LEU A 312 -34.75 -27.57 19.30
C LEU A 312 -35.92 -26.67 18.91
N GLY A 313 -37.12 -27.23 18.84
CA GLY A 313 -38.23 -26.51 18.27
C GLY A 313 -39.61 -26.90 18.77
N SER A 314 -40.59 -26.26 18.15
CA SER A 314 -42.01 -26.57 18.31
C SER A 314 -42.66 -26.52 16.93
N GLN A 315 -43.42 -27.54 16.59
CA GLN A 315 -44.20 -27.63 15.37
C GLN A 315 -45.58 -28.26 15.66
N ASP A 316 -46.61 -27.69 15.10
CA ASP A 316 -47.99 -28.23 15.22
C ASP A 316 -48.91 -27.51 14.20
N PHE A 317 -50.15 -28.00 14.15
CA PHE A 317 -51.21 -27.37 13.41
C PHE A 317 -51.97 -26.31 14.26
N ASN A 318 -52.54 -25.32 13.60
CA ASN A 318 -53.39 -24.32 14.21
C ASN A 318 -52.76 -23.58 15.40
N PHE A 319 -51.43 -23.35 15.37
CA PHE A 319 -50.66 -22.64 16.41
C PHE A 319 -50.82 -23.27 17.80
N LYS A 320 -51.05 -24.56 17.92
CA LYS A 320 -51.09 -25.26 19.19
C LYS A 320 -49.69 -25.37 19.78
N VAL A 321 -49.44 -24.71 20.91
CA VAL A 321 -48.17 -24.79 21.63
C VAL A 321 -48.40 -25.54 22.92
N ASN A 322 -47.99 -26.81 22.97
CA ASN A 322 -48.16 -27.69 24.12
C ASN A 322 -46.90 -28.60 24.29
N SER A 323 -46.97 -29.55 25.20
CA SER A 323 -45.86 -30.48 25.43
C SER A 323 -45.62 -31.43 24.25
N GLN A 324 -46.63 -31.71 23.44
CA GLN A 324 -46.54 -32.61 22.28
C GLN A 324 -45.99 -31.90 21.03
N SER A 325 -46.11 -30.57 20.94
CA SER A 325 -45.57 -29.78 19.83
C SER A 325 -44.06 -29.59 19.92
N ARG A 326 -43.47 -29.77 21.10
CA ARG A 326 -42.03 -29.61 21.32
C ARG A 326 -41.27 -30.83 20.81
N TYR A 327 -40.15 -30.55 20.09
CA TYR A 327 -39.28 -31.60 19.61
C TYR A 327 -37.81 -31.23 19.69
N TYR A 328 -36.97 -32.24 19.66
CA TYR A 328 -35.55 -32.10 19.32
C TYR A 328 -35.21 -33.06 18.18
N MET A 329 -34.29 -32.63 17.32
CA MET A 329 -33.78 -33.48 16.26
C MET A 329 -32.28 -33.28 16.18
N TRP A 330 -31.53 -34.34 16.39
CA TRP A 330 -30.08 -34.36 16.19
C TRP A 330 -29.76 -35.27 15.03
N GLY A 331 -28.76 -34.83 14.22
CA GLY A 331 -28.35 -35.60 13.07
C GLY A 331 -26.96 -35.27 12.57
N VAL A 332 -26.48 -36.12 11.69
CA VAL A 332 -25.22 -35.93 10.95
C VAL A 332 -25.55 -35.89 9.49
N ASN A 333 -25.01 -34.86 8.81
CA ASN A 333 -25.19 -34.67 7.38
C ASN A 333 -23.84 -34.94 6.67
N LEU A 334 -23.83 -35.92 5.76
CA LEU A 334 -22.71 -36.20 4.86
C LEU A 334 -23.06 -35.72 3.46
N GLN A 335 -22.26 -34.79 2.94
CA GLN A 335 -22.39 -34.29 1.55
C GLN A 335 -21.16 -34.69 0.76
N TRP A 336 -21.36 -35.46 -0.30
CA TRP A 336 -20.29 -35.86 -1.22
C TRP A 336 -20.77 -35.80 -2.65
N ASP A 337 -20.22 -34.86 -3.39
CA ASP A 337 -20.54 -34.69 -4.79
C ASP A 337 -19.68 -35.67 -5.63
N LEU A 338 -20.22 -36.80 -5.98
CA LEU A 338 -19.50 -37.88 -6.69
C LEU A 338 -19.29 -37.54 -8.20
N PHE A 339 -20.23 -36.84 -8.82
CA PHE A 339 -20.19 -36.52 -10.23
C PHE A 339 -20.67 -35.10 -10.50
N ALA A 340 -19.90 -34.31 -11.24
CA ALA A 340 -20.19 -32.93 -11.60
C ALA A 340 -19.80 -32.63 -13.06
N ALA A 341 -20.00 -33.57 -13.98
CA ALA A 341 -19.80 -33.42 -15.44
C ALA A 341 -18.46 -32.72 -15.83
N GLY A 342 -17.38 -32.98 -15.11
CA GLY A 342 -16.05 -32.39 -15.39
C GLY A 342 -15.83 -31.00 -14.81
N GLN A 343 -16.83 -30.31 -14.26
CA GLN A 343 -16.72 -28.95 -13.72
C GLN A 343 -15.53 -28.80 -12.73
N ARG A 344 -15.38 -29.78 -11.83
CA ARG A 344 -14.32 -29.73 -10.82
C ARG A 344 -12.93 -29.93 -11.40
N LYS A 345 -12.79 -30.78 -12.42
CA LYS A 345 -11.55 -30.95 -13.18
C LYS A 345 -11.12 -29.63 -13.84
N TYR A 346 -12.06 -28.97 -14.51
CA TYR A 346 -11.77 -27.69 -15.18
C TYR A 346 -11.47 -26.58 -14.19
N LYS A 347 -12.16 -26.53 -13.03
CA LYS A 347 -11.84 -25.59 -11.96
C LYS A 347 -10.42 -25.80 -11.40
N ALA A 348 -9.99 -27.04 -11.22
CA ALA A 348 -8.64 -27.35 -10.80
C ALA A 348 -7.60 -27.00 -11.88
N GLN A 349 -7.91 -27.19 -13.15
CA GLN A 349 -7.04 -26.77 -14.24
C GLN A 349 -6.90 -25.25 -14.32
N GLN A 350 -7.98 -24.48 -14.14
CA GLN A 350 -7.94 -23.01 -14.05
C GLN A 350 -7.03 -22.57 -12.91
N ALA A 351 -7.21 -23.13 -11.72
CA ALA A 351 -6.36 -22.79 -10.58
C ALA A 351 -4.87 -23.18 -10.79
N ALA A 352 -4.59 -24.25 -11.55
CA ALA A 352 -3.22 -24.61 -11.92
C ALA A 352 -2.59 -23.58 -12.89
N ILE A 353 -3.39 -23.05 -13.82
CA ILE A 353 -2.96 -21.97 -14.72
C ILE A 353 -2.69 -20.69 -13.94
N ASP A 354 -3.52 -20.36 -12.93
CA ASP A 354 -3.30 -19.21 -12.06
C ASP A 354 -1.95 -19.30 -11.33
N VAL A 355 -1.56 -20.49 -10.85
CA VAL A 355 -0.22 -20.70 -10.25
C VAL A 355 0.88 -20.41 -11.25
N SER A 356 0.75 -20.90 -12.50
CA SER A 356 1.74 -20.66 -13.56
C SER A 356 1.82 -19.20 -13.94
N ASN A 357 0.68 -18.51 -14.00
CA ASN A 357 0.58 -17.07 -14.29
C ASN A 357 1.32 -16.23 -13.23
N ILE A 358 1.10 -16.51 -11.93
CA ILE A 358 1.79 -15.79 -10.86
C ILE A 358 3.29 -16.10 -10.85
N GLN A 359 3.70 -17.32 -11.21
CA GLN A 359 5.12 -17.65 -11.37
C GLN A 359 5.76 -16.84 -12.50
N ALA A 360 5.08 -16.69 -13.63
CA ALA A 360 5.54 -15.85 -14.73
C ALA A 360 5.64 -14.38 -14.30
N ALA A 361 4.65 -13.86 -13.58
CA ALA A 361 4.66 -12.50 -13.04
C ALA A 361 5.82 -12.29 -12.04
N TYR A 362 6.14 -13.28 -11.21
CA TYR A 362 7.29 -13.22 -10.31
C TYR A 362 8.61 -13.12 -11.09
N ASN A 363 8.78 -13.93 -12.13
CA ASN A 363 9.99 -13.92 -12.96
C ASN A 363 10.14 -12.58 -13.70
N GLU A 364 9.04 -12.06 -14.28
CA GLU A 364 9.02 -10.76 -14.94
C GLU A 364 9.37 -9.63 -13.96
N ALA A 365 8.75 -9.61 -12.79
CA ALA A 365 9.04 -8.61 -11.76
C ALA A 365 10.50 -8.67 -11.29
N SER A 366 11.06 -9.87 -11.14
CA SER A 366 12.47 -10.04 -10.77
C SER A 366 13.42 -9.41 -11.79
N LEU A 367 13.16 -9.62 -13.09
CA LEU A 367 13.94 -8.99 -14.17
C LEU A 367 13.71 -7.47 -14.23
N SER A 368 12.47 -7.02 -14.06
CA SER A 368 12.12 -5.60 -14.02
C SER A 368 12.85 -4.87 -12.88
N PHE A 369 12.98 -5.48 -11.72
CA PHE A 369 13.70 -4.88 -10.59
C PHE A 369 15.23 -4.86 -10.80
N GLN A 370 15.79 -5.84 -11.49
CA GLN A 370 17.20 -5.79 -11.91
C GLN A 370 17.43 -4.64 -12.90
N LEU A 371 16.51 -4.46 -13.87
CA LEU A 371 16.55 -3.33 -14.79
C LEU A 371 16.39 -1.98 -14.07
N GLU A 372 15.46 -1.88 -13.10
CA GLU A 372 15.26 -0.67 -12.29
C GLU A 372 16.53 -0.31 -11.52
N GLN A 373 17.20 -1.30 -10.90
CA GLN A 373 18.46 -1.09 -10.20
C GLN A 373 19.56 -0.59 -11.15
N GLN A 374 19.76 -1.26 -12.28
CA GLN A 374 20.77 -0.88 -13.26
C GLN A 374 20.52 0.55 -13.81
N THR A 375 19.23 0.87 -14.05
CA THR A 375 18.83 2.21 -14.52
C THR A 375 19.09 3.26 -13.44
N ALA A 376 18.78 2.97 -12.18
CA ALA A 376 19.04 3.89 -11.07
C ALA A 376 20.55 4.15 -10.88
N GLU A 377 21.39 3.12 -10.99
CA GLU A 377 22.84 3.24 -10.93
C GLU A 377 23.39 4.08 -12.09
N ASN A 378 22.95 3.85 -13.33
CA ASN A 378 23.34 4.63 -14.48
C ASN A 378 22.90 6.11 -14.35
N ASN A 379 21.69 6.36 -13.87
CA ASN A 379 21.17 7.72 -13.62
C ASN A 379 21.99 8.44 -12.55
N TYR A 380 22.41 7.73 -11.50
CA TYR A 380 23.29 8.30 -10.48
C TYR A 380 24.65 8.69 -11.05
N HIS A 381 25.30 7.82 -11.83
CA HIS A 381 26.58 8.16 -12.48
C HIS A 381 26.45 9.37 -13.40
N THR A 382 25.35 9.46 -14.15
CA THR A 382 25.05 10.62 -15.00
C THR A 382 24.84 11.90 -14.17
N ALA A 383 24.08 11.78 -13.05
CA ALA A 383 23.84 12.92 -12.17
C ALA A 383 25.12 13.44 -11.52
N VAL A 384 26.03 12.55 -11.09
CA VAL A 384 27.34 12.91 -10.54
C VAL A 384 28.22 13.60 -11.60
N ALA A 385 28.27 13.08 -12.83
CA ALA A 385 29.02 13.71 -13.92
C ALA A 385 28.48 15.11 -14.22
N ASN A 386 27.16 15.28 -14.27
CA ASN A 386 26.53 16.59 -14.49
C ASN A 386 26.79 17.55 -13.33
N PHE A 387 26.82 17.07 -12.09
CA PHE A 387 27.14 17.90 -10.93
C PHE A 387 28.57 18.40 -10.99
N ASN A 388 29.53 17.52 -11.29
CA ASN A 388 30.94 17.91 -11.43
C ASN A 388 31.11 18.92 -12.55
N SER A 389 30.51 18.72 -13.72
CA SER A 389 30.52 19.67 -14.84
C SER A 389 29.90 21.02 -14.45
N ALA A 390 28.76 21.03 -13.77
CA ALA A 390 28.08 22.24 -13.30
C ALA A 390 28.94 23.00 -12.26
N HIS A 391 29.65 22.28 -11.40
CA HIS A 391 30.57 22.88 -10.43
C HIS A 391 31.74 23.61 -11.10
N GLU A 392 32.42 22.96 -12.05
CA GLU A 392 33.49 23.55 -12.81
C GLU A 392 32.99 24.75 -13.64
N GLN A 393 31.83 24.61 -14.29
CA GLN A 393 31.23 25.71 -15.07
C GLN A 393 30.90 26.92 -14.18
N LEU A 394 30.44 26.69 -12.93
CA LEU A 394 30.20 27.79 -11.98
C LEU A 394 31.51 28.55 -11.69
N GLN A 395 32.60 27.85 -11.38
CA GLN A 395 33.89 28.48 -11.09
C GLN A 395 34.38 29.35 -12.27
N LEU A 396 34.27 28.82 -13.48
CA LEU A 396 34.65 29.55 -14.70
C LEU A 396 33.75 30.76 -14.93
N SER A 397 32.44 30.62 -14.75
CA SER A 397 31.46 31.70 -14.91
C SER A 397 31.62 32.79 -13.86
N GLU A 398 32.00 32.45 -12.62
CA GLU A 398 32.30 33.42 -11.57
C GLU A 398 33.54 34.22 -11.89
N LYS A 399 34.60 33.58 -12.36
CA LYS A 399 35.79 34.23 -12.80
C LYS A 399 35.51 35.19 -13.99
N TYR A 400 34.82 34.68 -15.01
CA TYR A 400 34.46 35.46 -16.20
C TYR A 400 33.62 36.69 -15.81
N TYR A 401 32.59 36.56 -15.03
CA TYR A 401 31.77 37.69 -14.57
C TYR A 401 32.59 38.71 -13.78
N ASN A 402 33.45 38.26 -12.86
CA ASN A 402 34.28 39.14 -12.05
C ASN A 402 35.28 39.95 -12.92
N ASP A 403 35.89 39.33 -13.91
CA ASP A 403 36.83 39.99 -14.82
C ASP A 403 36.06 40.99 -15.71
N GLN A 404 34.93 40.59 -16.32
CA GLN A 404 34.11 41.49 -17.15
C GLN A 404 33.57 42.68 -16.34
N SER A 405 33.17 42.45 -15.09
CA SER A 405 32.69 43.51 -14.20
C SER A 405 33.75 44.58 -13.91
N LYS A 406 35.03 44.18 -13.76
CA LYS A 406 36.15 45.14 -13.59
C LYS A 406 36.36 45.96 -14.83
N VAL A 407 36.43 45.31 -16.00
CA VAL A 407 36.64 45.97 -17.30
C VAL A 407 35.47 46.92 -17.63
N TYR A 408 34.24 46.51 -17.33
CA TYR A 408 33.06 47.35 -17.51
C TYR A 408 33.10 48.61 -16.63
N LYS A 409 33.45 48.47 -15.36
CA LYS A 409 33.59 49.61 -14.43
C LYS A 409 34.68 50.58 -14.85
N ALA A 410 35.69 50.10 -15.58
CA ALA A 410 36.72 50.94 -16.19
C ALA A 410 36.27 51.63 -17.50
N GLY A 411 35.02 51.39 -17.96
CA GLY A 411 34.48 52.00 -19.18
C GLY A 411 35.00 51.38 -20.47
N GLN A 412 35.64 50.22 -20.42
CA GLN A 412 36.32 49.56 -21.55
C GLN A 412 35.52 48.39 -22.15
N LEU A 413 34.25 48.18 -21.72
CA LEU A 413 33.41 47.06 -22.14
C LEU A 413 32.00 47.54 -22.44
N LEU A 414 31.33 46.92 -23.41
CA LEU A 414 29.92 47.19 -23.67
C LEU A 414 29.02 46.53 -22.60
N TYR A 415 27.92 47.19 -22.22
CA TYR A 415 26.98 46.65 -21.23
C TYR A 415 26.43 45.29 -21.63
N ILE A 416 26.25 44.99 -22.91
CA ILE A 416 25.75 43.70 -23.41
C ILE A 416 26.65 42.53 -23.03
N GLU A 417 27.99 42.76 -23.03
CA GLU A 417 28.98 41.73 -22.70
C GLU A 417 28.97 41.42 -21.18
N LEU A 418 28.86 42.50 -20.35
CA LEU A 418 28.68 42.33 -18.92
C LEU A 418 27.37 41.58 -18.59
N LEU A 419 26.26 41.93 -19.30
CA LEU A 419 24.96 41.29 -19.13
C LEU A 419 25.01 39.80 -19.51
N ASP A 420 25.73 39.46 -20.59
CA ASP A 420 25.95 38.06 -20.98
C ASP A 420 26.70 37.29 -19.90
N ALA A 421 27.81 37.82 -19.39
CA ALA A 421 28.57 37.21 -18.30
C ALA A 421 27.73 37.04 -17.03
N GLN A 422 26.86 38.00 -16.70
CA GLN A 422 25.93 37.92 -15.57
C GLN A 422 24.88 36.82 -15.76
N ASN A 423 24.33 36.69 -16.97
CA ASN A 423 23.37 35.65 -17.30
C ASN A 423 24.01 34.26 -17.26
N GLN A 424 25.24 34.12 -17.77
CA GLN A 424 26.00 32.87 -17.69
C GLN A 424 26.23 32.46 -16.22
N LEU A 425 26.65 33.41 -15.36
CA LEU A 425 26.84 33.15 -13.93
C LEU A 425 25.52 32.74 -13.23
N THR A 426 24.43 33.46 -13.51
CA THR A 426 23.11 33.14 -12.93
C THR A 426 22.67 31.75 -13.35
N ASN A 427 22.81 31.40 -14.64
CA ASN A 427 22.47 30.08 -15.17
C ASN A 427 23.37 28.98 -14.59
N ALA A 428 24.67 29.21 -14.45
CA ALA A 428 25.59 28.23 -13.84
C ALA A 428 25.24 27.93 -12.38
N ARG A 429 24.87 28.94 -11.59
CA ARG A 429 24.41 28.78 -10.21
C ARG A 429 23.11 27.95 -10.14
N LEU A 430 22.14 28.22 -11.02
CA LEU A 430 20.88 27.46 -11.10
C LEU A 430 21.17 26.01 -11.50
N GLN A 431 22.03 25.79 -12.52
CA GLN A 431 22.41 24.45 -12.98
C GLN A 431 23.08 23.63 -11.88
N LEU A 432 23.96 24.21 -11.07
CA LEU A 432 24.58 23.50 -9.94
C LEU A 432 23.54 23.09 -8.91
N SER A 433 22.59 23.96 -8.59
CA SER A 433 21.51 23.66 -7.65
C SER A 433 20.61 22.52 -8.17
N VAL A 434 20.29 22.52 -9.46
CA VAL A 434 19.53 21.44 -10.11
C VAL A 434 20.33 20.13 -10.10
N ALA A 435 21.60 20.17 -10.47
CA ALA A 435 22.46 18.99 -10.52
C ALA A 435 22.66 18.36 -9.13
N PHE A 436 22.82 19.17 -8.08
CA PHE A 436 22.88 18.67 -6.70
C PHE A 436 21.58 17.94 -6.30
N ALA A 437 20.43 18.55 -6.55
CA ALA A 437 19.15 17.92 -6.23
C ALA A 437 18.93 16.63 -7.05
N ALA A 438 19.41 16.58 -8.29
CA ALA A 438 19.35 15.38 -9.13
C ALA A 438 20.20 14.23 -8.57
N VAL A 439 21.42 14.50 -8.06
CA VAL A 439 22.26 13.48 -7.38
C VAL A 439 21.54 12.90 -6.19
N GLN A 440 20.97 13.74 -5.32
CA GLN A 440 20.27 13.31 -4.12
C GLN A 440 19.00 12.50 -4.42
N THR A 441 18.29 12.88 -5.49
CA THR A 441 17.12 12.11 -5.97
C THR A 441 17.55 10.75 -6.53
N ALA A 442 18.64 10.69 -7.31
CA ALA A 442 19.18 9.44 -7.84
C ALA A 442 19.66 8.50 -6.71
N LEU A 443 20.24 9.03 -5.63
CA LEU A 443 20.56 8.26 -4.42
C LEU A 443 19.32 7.67 -3.77
N ALA A 444 18.24 8.45 -3.65
CA ALA A 444 16.97 7.96 -3.11
C ALA A 444 16.34 6.87 -4.01
N ASP A 445 16.51 6.96 -5.34
CA ASP A 445 16.07 5.94 -6.29
C ASP A 445 16.88 4.64 -6.15
N ILE A 446 18.22 4.71 -5.99
CA ILE A 446 19.08 3.55 -5.72
C ILE A 446 18.66 2.89 -4.39
N GLU A 447 18.49 3.68 -3.34
CA GLU A 447 18.09 3.19 -2.01
C GLU A 447 16.75 2.45 -2.05
N ARG A 448 15.80 2.94 -2.85
CA ARG A 448 14.54 2.25 -3.11
C ARG A 448 14.76 0.97 -3.92
N ALA A 449 15.53 1.03 -5.01
CA ALA A 449 15.78 -0.11 -5.89
C ALA A 449 16.48 -1.26 -5.16
N GLN A 450 17.42 -0.96 -4.27
CA GLN A 450 18.15 -1.93 -3.46
C GLN A 450 17.45 -2.31 -2.15
N ALA A 451 16.31 -1.69 -1.83
CA ALA A 451 15.62 -1.84 -0.56
C ALA A 451 16.54 -1.63 0.66
N SER A 452 17.49 -0.69 0.57
CA SER A 452 18.55 -0.52 1.58
C SER A 452 18.15 0.35 2.79
N TYR A 453 17.12 1.21 2.68
CA TYR A 453 16.63 1.98 3.82
C TYR A 453 16.03 1.05 4.89
N LYS A 454 16.37 1.24 6.16
CA LYS A 454 15.83 0.45 7.28
C LYS A 454 14.44 0.98 7.66
N LEU A 455 13.39 0.17 7.39
CA LEU A 455 11.98 0.51 7.67
C LEU A 455 11.60 0.36 9.15
#